data_3d55a1785dde32e13e3150b44bbb2706
#
_entry.id   3d55a1785dde32e13e3150b44bbb2706
#
_cell.length_a   1.000
_cell.length_b   1.000
_cell.length_c   1.000
_cell.angle_alpha   90.00
_cell.angle_beta   90.00
_cell.angle_gamma   90.00
#
_symmetry.space_group_name_H-M   'P 1'
#
loop_
_entity.id
_entity.type
_entity.pdbx_description
1 polymer ?
#
loop_
_entity_poly.entity_id
_entity_poly.type
_entity_poly.pdbx_seq_one_letter_code
_entity_poly.pdbx_strand_id
1 'polypeptide(L)'
;MNVLLVDDDRFVIAALMKGIHWKELGFDQVFTAYNITEARTIIEQNTIDLLLSDIDMPNGSGLDLLSWIRENKNEMQAIFLTNYADFYYAQKAISLKSFHYFLKPIDLDKLTAIIREFTAQFEQQNNLQVKNCESFWHSFLHDEMPGSSELLESYFTQYNLPYEKTDLFLPVMFDLFPYTLSSGNELRSCFTAPSEQNAYMKSTFEAVFIDQISIGDVFIEYNENSARYLAIFKLHTPEISPLFSMNCERFIETVTSQIHCTLNCFIGIPSQPDSFRQNMKNLRIMISNSLDCNGKVLLQSYYQPTIDIYPPCDVDALEIYLQTGQYAAFLNSCHQYLHRLSCCGNLHSVSINSFYIDVVQVLYSFLKDRGILANKLFHDETYHFLSRNAKNSVYDMHLYLQYITYLTEDYLSKTSSDQSIAKSMQEYVDRHYAEDISRNTLTDIFYLDPDYASKLFKKETGLSFKNYIINKRIDIAKNLLTTTDLPINTVADNVGYGNYSYFTRLFKKVTDMTPAEYRNIHHL
;
A
#
# COMPACT_ATOMS: atom_id res chain seq x y z
N MET A 1 20.34 0.35 24.07
CA MET A 1 21.37 -0.54 24.66
C MET A 1 21.59 -0.21 26.13
N ASN A 2 22.05 -1.20 26.93
CA ASN A 2 22.35 -0.99 28.37
C ASN A 2 23.81 -1.32 28.66
N VAL A 3 24.43 -0.52 29.52
CA VAL A 3 25.81 -0.74 29.93
C VAL A 3 25.90 -0.93 31.45
N LEU A 4 26.77 -1.83 31.89
CA LEU A 4 27.09 -2.04 33.29
C LEU A 4 28.54 -1.64 33.56
N LEU A 5 28.75 -0.73 34.50
CA LEU A 5 30.04 -0.27 34.98
C LEU A 5 30.35 -0.99 36.30
N VAL A 6 31.48 -1.69 36.40
CA VAL A 6 31.88 -2.44 37.58
C VAL A 6 33.30 -2.05 38.01
N ASP A 7 33.43 -1.40 39.14
CA ASP A 7 34.71 -0.99 39.69
C ASP A 7 34.54 -0.78 41.23
N ASP A 8 35.46 -1.24 42.06
CA ASP A 8 35.38 -1.04 43.51
C ASP A 8 35.69 0.41 43.90
N ASP A 9 36.37 1.16 43.04
CA ASP A 9 36.61 2.59 43.22
C ASP A 9 35.43 3.43 42.70
N ARG A 10 34.66 3.99 43.61
CA ARG A 10 33.53 4.88 43.33
C ARG A 10 33.90 6.13 42.53
N PHE A 11 35.16 6.58 42.63
CA PHE A 11 35.61 7.74 41.85
C PHE A 11 35.79 7.40 40.38
N VAL A 12 36.22 6.18 40.05
CA VAL A 12 36.32 5.70 38.68
C VAL A 12 34.92 5.61 38.04
N ILE A 13 33.96 4.99 38.72
CA ILE A 13 32.57 4.94 38.25
C ILE A 13 32.00 6.35 38.05
N ALA A 14 32.18 7.24 39.01
CA ALA A 14 31.69 8.62 38.88
C ALA A 14 32.34 9.39 37.72
N ALA A 15 33.65 9.15 37.48
CA ALA A 15 34.34 9.74 36.33
C ALA A 15 33.82 9.21 34.99
N LEU A 16 33.57 7.91 34.85
CA LEU A 16 32.99 7.28 33.66
C LEU A 16 31.57 7.75 33.43
N MET A 17 30.75 7.83 34.49
CA MET A 17 29.37 8.31 34.40
C MET A 17 29.28 9.76 33.90
N LYS A 18 30.21 10.63 34.38
CA LYS A 18 30.21 12.05 34.08
C LYS A 18 30.99 12.38 32.80
N GLY A 19 32.05 11.63 32.51
CA GLY A 19 32.96 11.94 31.41
C GLY A 19 32.56 11.36 30.06
N ILE A 20 31.63 10.40 30.02
CA ILE A 20 31.13 9.78 28.79
C ILE A 20 29.66 10.15 28.59
N HIS A 21 29.33 10.63 27.40
CA HIS A 21 27.96 10.98 27.02
C HIS A 21 27.19 9.74 26.54
N TRP A 22 26.82 8.86 27.48
CA TRP A 22 26.23 7.55 27.20
C TRP A 22 25.02 7.59 26.30
N LYS A 23 24.12 8.57 26.45
CA LYS A 23 22.93 8.74 25.59
C LYS A 23 23.29 9.04 24.16
N GLU A 24 24.33 9.82 23.90
CA GLU A 24 24.80 10.14 22.56
C GLU A 24 25.47 8.93 21.89
N LEU A 25 25.91 7.95 22.65
CA LEU A 25 26.46 6.68 22.21
C LEU A 25 25.39 5.57 22.08
N GLY A 26 24.10 5.89 22.26
CA GLY A 26 23.00 4.96 22.09
C GLY A 26 22.68 4.07 23.29
N PHE A 27 23.18 4.41 24.50
CA PHE A 27 22.83 3.69 25.72
C PHE A 27 21.64 4.32 26.44
N ASP A 28 20.61 3.52 26.70
CA ASP A 28 19.38 3.92 27.37
C ASP A 28 19.56 3.99 28.86
N GLN A 29 20.24 2.96 29.41
CA GLN A 29 20.51 2.85 30.86
C GLN A 29 21.98 2.54 31.14
N VAL A 30 22.48 3.14 32.20
CA VAL A 30 23.83 2.89 32.74
C VAL A 30 23.69 2.36 34.15
N PHE A 31 24.00 1.10 34.33
CA PHE A 31 24.02 0.44 35.64
C PHE A 31 25.41 0.53 36.26
N THR A 32 25.48 0.50 37.57
CA THR A 32 26.73 0.54 38.31
C THR A 32 26.78 -0.52 39.41
N ALA A 33 27.92 -1.17 39.57
CA ALA A 33 28.16 -2.12 40.65
C ALA A 33 29.57 -1.90 41.22
N TYR A 34 29.74 -2.16 42.49
CA TYR A 34 31.01 -1.96 43.21
C TYR A 34 31.71 -3.27 43.59
N ASN A 35 31.13 -4.39 43.20
CA ASN A 35 31.67 -5.73 43.39
C ASN A 35 30.96 -6.73 42.48
N ILE A 36 31.53 -7.95 42.40
CA ILE A 36 30.97 -9.03 41.52
C ILE A 36 29.57 -9.45 41.94
N THR A 37 29.25 -9.46 43.22
CA THR A 37 27.94 -9.93 43.70
C THR A 37 26.83 -8.98 43.26
N GLU A 38 27.04 -7.68 43.38
CA GLU A 38 26.12 -6.66 42.87
C GLU A 38 26.00 -6.76 41.35
N ALA A 39 27.12 -6.91 40.61
CA ALA A 39 27.15 -7.03 39.18
C ALA A 39 26.31 -8.25 38.68
N ARG A 40 26.45 -9.41 39.32
CA ARG A 40 25.65 -10.61 39.02
C ARG A 40 24.17 -10.36 39.24
N THR A 41 23.78 -9.75 40.34
CA THR A 41 22.38 -9.42 40.62
C THR A 41 21.77 -8.50 39.54
N ILE A 42 22.54 -7.51 39.10
CA ILE A 42 22.09 -6.60 38.02
C ILE A 42 21.96 -7.34 36.70
N ILE A 43 22.90 -8.21 36.33
CA ILE A 43 22.89 -9.01 35.10
C ILE A 43 21.72 -10.02 35.09
N GLU A 44 21.37 -10.58 36.25
CA GLU A 44 20.23 -11.50 36.37
C GLU A 44 18.88 -10.80 36.23
N GLN A 45 18.81 -9.52 36.59
CA GLN A 45 17.57 -8.74 36.60
C GLN A 45 17.37 -7.87 35.34
N ASN A 46 18.46 -7.60 34.59
CA ASN A 46 18.44 -6.67 33.47
C ASN A 46 19.21 -7.24 32.28
N THR A 47 18.78 -6.84 31.08
CA THR A 47 19.54 -7.11 29.84
C THR A 47 20.69 -6.09 29.76
N ILE A 48 21.91 -6.57 29.74
CA ILE A 48 23.13 -5.75 29.63
C ILE A 48 23.83 -6.12 28.30
N ASP A 49 24.13 -5.12 27.48
CA ASP A 49 24.79 -5.30 26.16
C ASP A 49 26.30 -5.14 26.27
N LEU A 50 26.77 -4.23 27.15
CA LEU A 50 28.18 -3.94 27.35
C LEU A 50 28.55 -3.94 28.83
N LEU A 51 29.61 -4.66 29.19
CA LEU A 51 30.23 -4.63 30.51
C LEU A 51 31.53 -3.83 30.42
N LEU A 52 31.68 -2.80 31.26
CA LEU A 52 32.97 -2.18 31.57
C LEU A 52 33.35 -2.59 32.97
N SER A 53 34.41 -3.38 33.13
CA SER A 53 34.79 -3.92 34.45
C SER A 53 36.25 -3.71 34.76
N ASP A 54 36.56 -3.31 36.01
CA ASP A 54 37.90 -3.50 36.52
C ASP A 54 38.23 -5.00 36.63
N ILE A 55 39.48 -5.34 36.47
CA ILE A 55 39.95 -6.71 36.63
C ILE A 55 40.16 -7.04 38.10
N ASP A 56 40.84 -6.18 38.84
CA ASP A 56 41.23 -6.44 40.22
C ASP A 56 40.27 -5.76 41.20
N MET A 57 39.35 -6.51 41.75
CA MET A 57 38.40 -6.03 42.76
C MET A 57 38.44 -6.90 44.03
N PRO A 58 38.16 -6.33 45.19
CA PRO A 58 38.02 -7.11 46.43
C PRO A 58 36.95 -8.21 46.28
N ASN A 59 37.28 -9.42 46.69
CA ASN A 59 36.40 -10.60 46.67
C ASN A 59 36.07 -11.17 45.27
N GLY A 60 36.93 -10.93 44.28
CA GLY A 60 36.85 -11.59 42.96
C GLY A 60 37.29 -10.71 41.80
N SER A 61 37.59 -11.30 40.67
CA SER A 61 38.13 -10.64 39.48
C SER A 61 37.04 -10.36 38.45
N GLY A 62 37.15 -9.24 37.73
CA GLY A 62 36.29 -8.99 36.55
C GLY A 62 36.34 -10.11 35.49
N LEU A 63 37.48 -10.81 35.42
CA LEU A 63 37.64 -11.99 34.57
C LEU A 63 36.82 -13.19 35.09
N ASP A 64 36.65 -13.33 36.40
CA ASP A 64 35.79 -14.37 36.97
C ASP A 64 34.30 -14.04 36.76
N LEU A 65 33.97 -12.75 36.76
CA LEU A 65 32.64 -12.29 36.37
C LEU A 65 32.33 -12.64 34.89
N LEU A 66 33.27 -12.35 33.99
CA LEU A 66 33.09 -12.69 32.55
C LEU A 66 33.05 -14.21 32.32
N SER A 67 33.85 -14.99 33.06
CA SER A 67 33.79 -16.45 33.01
C SER A 67 32.41 -16.97 33.39
N TRP A 68 31.85 -16.47 34.49
CA TRP A 68 30.50 -16.80 34.93
C TRP A 68 29.43 -16.37 33.89
N ILE A 69 29.58 -15.20 33.25
CA ILE A 69 28.67 -14.74 32.16
C ILE A 69 28.70 -15.74 30.99
N ARG A 70 29.90 -16.20 30.57
CA ARG A 70 30.04 -17.16 29.46
C ARG A 70 29.50 -18.55 29.81
N GLU A 71 29.67 -19.02 31.05
CA GLU A 71 29.08 -20.29 31.53
C GLU A 71 27.56 -20.26 31.50
N ASN A 72 26.93 -19.09 31.70
CA ASN A 72 25.49 -18.90 31.56
C ASN A 72 25.03 -18.59 30.10
N LYS A 73 25.89 -18.87 29.10
CA LYS A 73 25.63 -18.66 27.67
C LYS A 73 25.24 -17.22 27.28
N ASN A 74 25.68 -16.25 28.05
CA ASN A 74 25.46 -14.84 27.73
C ASN A 74 26.62 -14.30 26.88
N GLU A 75 26.33 -13.77 25.70
CA GLU A 75 27.29 -13.23 24.72
C GLU A 75 27.59 -11.73 24.91
N MET A 76 27.19 -11.15 26.02
CA MET A 76 27.49 -9.76 26.40
C MET A 76 28.96 -9.42 26.12
N GLN A 77 29.22 -8.28 25.50
CA GLN A 77 30.57 -7.82 25.24
C GLN A 77 31.17 -7.16 26.48
N ALA A 78 32.49 -7.30 26.67
CA ALA A 78 33.18 -6.77 27.83
C ALA A 78 34.41 -5.96 27.43
N ILE A 79 34.59 -4.81 28.08
CA ILE A 79 35.80 -4.00 28.05
C ILE A 79 36.40 -4.03 29.45
N PHE A 80 37.66 -4.45 29.58
CA PHE A 80 38.35 -4.45 30.83
C PHE A 80 39.16 -3.19 31.05
N LEU A 81 39.08 -2.68 32.26
CA LEU A 81 39.88 -1.56 32.76
C LEU A 81 40.84 -2.10 33.83
N THR A 82 42.12 -1.82 33.76
CA THR A 82 43.09 -2.40 34.69
C THR A 82 44.31 -1.50 34.92
N ASN A 83 44.88 -1.60 36.10
CA ASN A 83 46.13 -0.93 36.46
C ASN A 83 47.39 -1.71 35.99
N TYR A 84 47.23 -2.95 35.55
CA TYR A 84 48.33 -3.85 35.28
C TYR A 84 48.47 -4.19 33.80
N ALA A 85 49.66 -3.98 33.25
CA ALA A 85 50.02 -4.46 31.92
C ALA A 85 50.51 -5.92 32.02
N ASP A 86 49.69 -6.80 32.62
CA ASP A 86 50.09 -8.21 32.79
C ASP A 86 49.61 -9.03 31.59
N PHE A 87 50.56 -9.75 31.00
CA PHE A 87 50.32 -10.63 29.84
C PHE A 87 49.28 -11.72 30.16
N TYR A 88 49.27 -12.24 31.39
CA TYR A 88 48.33 -13.29 31.80
C TYR A 88 46.87 -12.78 31.79
N TYR A 89 46.59 -11.59 32.30
CA TYR A 89 45.24 -11.01 32.26
C TYR A 89 44.77 -10.70 30.84
N ALA A 90 45.67 -10.17 30.02
CA ALA A 90 45.36 -9.92 28.62
C ALA A 90 45.05 -11.23 27.85
N GLN A 91 45.83 -12.29 28.07
CA GLN A 91 45.62 -13.61 27.47
C GLN A 91 44.29 -14.23 27.91
N LYS A 92 43.94 -14.14 29.19
CA LYS A 92 42.66 -14.63 29.74
C LYS A 92 41.48 -13.83 29.18
N ALA A 93 41.57 -12.51 29.11
CA ALA A 93 40.55 -11.65 28.50
C ALA A 93 40.29 -12.01 27.04
N ILE A 94 41.34 -12.22 26.24
CA ILE A 94 41.22 -12.68 24.83
C ILE A 94 40.59 -14.07 24.76
N SER A 95 40.96 -15.01 25.63
CA SER A 95 40.37 -16.36 25.64
C SER A 95 38.87 -16.35 25.99
N LEU A 96 38.41 -15.37 26.78
CA LEU A 96 37.02 -15.13 27.12
C LEU A 96 36.27 -14.28 26.07
N LYS A 97 36.88 -13.97 24.93
CA LYS A 97 36.33 -13.15 23.86
C LYS A 97 35.84 -11.78 24.34
N SER A 98 36.68 -11.09 25.18
CA SER A 98 36.39 -9.68 25.52
C SER A 98 36.54 -8.79 24.30
N PHE A 99 35.78 -7.72 24.23
CA PHE A 99 35.83 -6.76 23.11
C PHE A 99 37.13 -5.96 23.13
N HIS A 100 37.55 -5.48 24.33
CA HIS A 100 38.76 -4.69 24.47
C HIS A 100 39.37 -4.79 25.88
N TYR A 101 40.66 -4.40 25.99
CA TYR A 101 41.43 -4.34 27.23
C TYR A 101 42.10 -2.97 27.35
N PHE A 102 41.86 -2.23 28.42
CA PHE A 102 42.26 -0.84 28.57
C PHE A 102 43.08 -0.61 29.85
N LEU A 103 44.23 0.05 29.70
CA LEU A 103 45.10 0.36 30.84
C LEU A 103 44.70 1.68 31.53
N LYS A 104 44.62 1.69 32.84
CA LYS A 104 44.52 2.91 33.65
C LYS A 104 45.90 3.63 33.69
N PRO A 105 45.98 5.00 33.65
CA PRO A 105 44.87 5.93 33.77
C PRO A 105 44.02 6.00 32.48
N ILE A 106 42.70 6.07 32.70
CA ILE A 106 41.72 6.01 31.60
C ILE A 106 41.75 7.30 30.78
N ASP A 107 42.12 7.19 29.53
CA ASP A 107 41.92 8.24 28.52
C ASP A 107 40.48 8.15 28.04
N LEU A 108 39.61 9.08 28.48
CA LEU A 108 38.18 9.06 28.19
C LEU A 108 37.88 9.21 26.69
N ASP A 109 38.70 9.95 25.95
CA ASP A 109 38.51 10.13 24.51
C ASP A 109 38.75 8.80 23.76
N LYS A 110 39.81 8.08 24.12
CA LYS A 110 40.10 6.75 23.54
C LYS A 110 39.07 5.72 23.96
N LEU A 111 38.64 5.71 25.23
CA LEU A 111 37.58 4.80 25.66
C LEU A 111 36.28 5.09 24.95
N THR A 112 35.91 6.36 24.79
CA THR A 112 34.73 6.76 24.03
C THR A 112 34.80 6.32 22.55
N ALA A 113 35.99 6.38 21.92
CA ALA A 113 36.19 5.88 20.54
C ALA A 113 35.97 4.35 20.44
N ILE A 114 36.47 3.58 21.43
CA ILE A 114 36.27 2.12 21.47
C ILE A 114 34.79 1.78 21.73
N ILE A 115 34.11 2.48 22.61
CA ILE A 115 32.69 2.29 22.85
C ILE A 115 31.89 2.63 21.59
N ARG A 116 32.25 3.66 20.83
CA ARG A 116 31.63 4.00 19.54
C ARG A 116 31.86 2.93 18.50
N GLU A 117 33.05 2.33 18.46
CA GLU A 117 33.31 1.19 17.59
C GLU A 117 32.41 -0.02 17.95
N PHE A 118 32.29 -0.31 19.25
CA PHE A 118 31.37 -1.34 19.75
C PHE A 118 29.93 -1.06 19.31
N THR A 119 29.40 0.13 19.56
CA THR A 119 28.01 0.47 19.23
C THR A 119 27.76 0.35 17.71
N ALA A 120 28.71 0.80 16.88
CA ALA A 120 28.60 0.66 15.43
C ALA A 120 28.61 -0.82 14.97
N GLN A 121 29.45 -1.66 15.55
CA GLN A 121 29.48 -3.10 15.25
C GLN A 121 28.19 -3.79 15.72
N PHE A 122 27.70 -3.44 16.90
CA PHE A 122 26.47 -3.99 17.47
C PHE A 122 25.25 -3.62 16.62
N GLU A 123 25.13 -2.36 16.18
CA GLU A 123 24.08 -1.91 15.28
C GLU A 123 24.15 -2.62 13.91
N GLN A 124 25.35 -2.77 13.37
CA GLN A 124 25.54 -3.48 12.10
C GLN A 124 25.13 -4.96 12.20
N GLN A 125 25.49 -5.63 13.31
CA GLN A 125 25.14 -7.02 13.56
C GLN A 125 23.63 -7.19 13.75
N ASN A 126 22.99 -6.30 14.52
CA ASN A 126 21.53 -6.31 14.70
C ASN A 126 20.78 -6.04 13.39
N ASN A 127 21.23 -5.07 12.60
CA ASN A 127 20.63 -4.79 11.29
C ASN A 127 20.76 -5.99 10.32
N LEU A 128 21.88 -6.71 10.35
CA LEU A 128 22.06 -7.91 9.57
C LEU A 128 21.11 -9.03 10.05
N GLN A 129 20.97 -9.19 11.35
CA GLN A 129 20.09 -10.19 11.94
C GLN A 129 18.62 -9.93 11.60
N VAL A 130 18.16 -8.66 11.71
CA VAL A 130 16.80 -8.26 11.29
C VAL A 130 16.57 -8.60 9.81
N LYS A 131 17.51 -8.27 8.92
CA LYS A 131 17.41 -8.61 7.49
C LYS A 131 17.36 -10.11 7.26
N ASN A 132 18.13 -10.90 7.99
CA ASN A 132 18.08 -12.35 7.89
C ASN A 132 16.71 -12.90 8.33
N CYS A 133 16.13 -12.37 9.41
CA CYS A 133 14.80 -12.73 9.86
C CYS A 133 13.73 -12.35 8.82
N GLU A 134 13.77 -11.12 8.29
CA GLU A 134 12.85 -10.66 7.24
C GLU A 134 12.94 -11.57 6.00
N SER A 135 14.15 -11.87 5.53
CA SER A 135 14.38 -12.74 4.36
C SER A 135 13.89 -14.17 4.61
N PHE A 136 14.14 -14.72 5.81
CA PHE A 136 13.63 -16.03 6.18
C PHE A 136 12.10 -16.07 6.13
N TRP A 137 11.42 -15.14 6.79
CA TRP A 137 9.97 -15.12 6.81
C TRP A 137 9.36 -14.90 5.44
N HIS A 138 9.99 -14.06 4.60
CA HIS A 138 9.56 -13.88 3.22
C HIS A 138 9.59 -15.22 2.46
N SER A 139 10.74 -15.90 2.43
CA SER A 139 10.88 -17.19 1.73
C SER A 139 10.00 -18.29 2.33
N PHE A 140 9.83 -18.29 3.66
CA PHE A 140 8.97 -19.25 4.36
C PHE A 140 7.50 -19.07 3.98
N LEU A 141 7.00 -17.85 3.89
CA LEU A 141 5.59 -17.55 3.59
C LEU A 141 5.23 -17.76 2.11
N HIS A 142 6.21 -17.68 1.20
CA HIS A 142 6.02 -17.89 -0.23
C HIS A 142 6.26 -19.35 -0.69
N ASP A 143 6.27 -20.30 0.24
CA ASP A 143 6.48 -21.73 -0.01
C ASP A 143 7.81 -22.08 -0.73
N GLU A 144 8.81 -21.19 -0.67
CA GLU A 144 10.14 -21.42 -1.21
C GLU A 144 10.97 -22.35 -0.33
N MET A 145 10.53 -22.56 0.92
CA MET A 145 11.19 -23.43 1.90
C MET A 145 10.28 -24.58 2.32
N PRO A 146 10.79 -25.79 2.54
CA PRO A 146 10.02 -26.89 3.10
C PRO A 146 9.61 -26.59 4.54
N GLY A 147 8.35 -26.93 4.87
CA GLY A 147 7.77 -26.69 6.21
C GLY A 147 8.04 -27.81 7.23
N SER A 148 8.93 -28.78 6.96
CA SER A 148 9.21 -29.85 7.92
C SER A 148 10.12 -29.36 9.04
N SER A 149 9.76 -29.70 10.27
CA SER A 149 10.42 -29.31 11.52
C SER A 149 11.95 -29.52 11.54
N GLU A 150 12.43 -30.64 10.99
CA GLU A 150 13.87 -30.98 10.98
C GLU A 150 14.68 -30.06 10.06
N LEU A 151 14.09 -29.62 8.96
CA LEU A 151 14.73 -28.71 8.02
C LEU A 151 14.73 -27.26 8.55
N LEU A 152 13.71 -26.85 9.29
CA LEU A 152 13.64 -25.50 9.84
C LEU A 152 14.78 -25.22 10.83
N GLU A 153 15.16 -26.18 11.68
CA GLU A 153 16.32 -26.02 12.58
C GLU A 153 17.62 -25.81 11.81
N SER A 154 17.78 -26.50 10.69
CA SER A 154 18.97 -26.29 9.83
C SER A 154 18.98 -24.88 9.21
N TYR A 155 17.83 -24.35 8.83
CA TYR A 155 17.70 -22.98 8.34
C TYR A 155 17.96 -21.94 9.45
N PHE A 156 17.44 -22.14 10.66
CA PHE A 156 17.71 -21.24 11.79
C PHE A 156 19.21 -21.12 12.05
N THR A 157 19.91 -22.25 12.01
CA THR A 157 21.36 -22.27 12.17
C THR A 157 22.09 -21.65 10.97
N GLN A 158 21.69 -22.00 9.75
CA GLN A 158 22.33 -21.51 8.51
C GLN A 158 22.23 -19.98 8.35
N TYR A 159 21.09 -19.41 8.69
CA TYR A 159 20.83 -17.97 8.59
C TYR A 159 21.13 -17.21 9.89
N ASN A 160 21.68 -17.89 10.90
CA ASN A 160 21.97 -17.33 12.22
C ASN A 160 20.73 -16.58 12.79
N LEU A 161 19.59 -17.27 12.78
CA LEU A 161 18.33 -16.70 13.29
C LEU A 161 18.21 -16.92 14.80
N PRO A 162 17.61 -16.01 15.55
CA PRO A 162 17.39 -16.11 16.99
C PRO A 162 16.18 -16.97 17.34
N TYR A 163 15.96 -18.07 16.58
CA TYR A 163 14.77 -18.92 16.69
C TYR A 163 15.13 -20.34 17.13
N GLU A 164 14.20 -20.90 17.91
CA GLU A 164 14.19 -22.29 18.29
C GLU A 164 12.91 -22.97 17.79
N LYS A 165 12.93 -24.28 17.64
CA LYS A 165 11.78 -25.07 17.20
C LYS A 165 10.56 -24.94 18.11
N THR A 166 10.81 -24.73 19.42
CA THR A 166 9.80 -24.57 20.47
C THR A 166 9.21 -23.18 20.54
N ASP A 167 9.80 -22.21 19.85
CA ASP A 167 9.33 -20.83 19.87
C ASP A 167 7.92 -20.71 19.30
N LEU A 168 7.15 -19.80 19.87
CA LEU A 168 5.82 -19.45 19.41
C LEU A 168 5.89 -18.13 18.63
N PHE A 169 5.24 -18.09 17.48
CA PHE A 169 5.17 -16.92 16.64
C PHE A 169 3.73 -16.43 16.50
N LEU A 170 3.53 -15.15 16.74
CA LEU A 170 2.23 -14.48 16.60
C LEU A 170 2.23 -13.65 15.32
N PRO A 171 1.46 -14.02 14.30
CA PRO A 171 1.27 -13.18 13.13
C PRO A 171 0.24 -12.10 13.41
N VAL A 172 0.55 -10.86 13.02
CA VAL A 172 -0.36 -9.72 13.06
C VAL A 172 -0.38 -9.05 11.70
N MET A 173 -1.51 -9.06 11.04
CA MET A 173 -1.69 -8.47 9.71
C MET A 173 -2.30 -7.08 9.82
N PHE A 174 -1.74 -6.13 9.09
CA PHE A 174 -2.26 -4.78 8.96
C PHE A 174 -2.64 -4.51 7.51
N ASP A 175 -3.90 -4.14 7.27
CA ASP A 175 -4.40 -3.72 5.96
C ASP A 175 -4.55 -2.21 5.95
N LEU A 176 -3.71 -1.53 5.17
CA LEU A 176 -3.73 -0.09 5.00
C LEU A 176 -4.47 0.29 3.71
N PHE A 177 -5.36 1.27 3.80
CA PHE A 177 -6.06 1.88 2.67
C PHE A 177 -5.57 3.33 2.51
N PRO A 178 -4.44 3.55 1.80
CA PRO A 178 -3.74 4.83 1.78
C PRO A 178 -4.27 5.78 0.70
N TYR A 179 -5.55 5.73 0.35
CA TYR A 179 -6.15 6.55 -0.70
C TYR A 179 -7.59 6.95 -0.36
N THR A 180 -7.99 8.11 -0.90
CA THR A 180 -9.32 8.66 -0.77
C THR A 180 -9.76 9.27 -2.10
N LEU A 181 -11.08 9.48 -2.29
CA LEU A 181 -11.60 10.32 -3.36
C LEU A 181 -11.76 11.75 -2.85
N SER A 182 -11.20 12.71 -3.59
CA SER A 182 -11.42 14.12 -3.31
C SER A 182 -12.84 14.55 -3.65
N SER A 183 -13.25 15.76 -3.23
CA SER A 183 -14.53 16.34 -3.61
C SER A 183 -14.75 16.49 -5.14
N GLY A 184 -13.65 16.44 -5.93
CA GLY A 184 -13.68 16.39 -7.39
C GLY A 184 -13.61 14.97 -7.97
N ASN A 185 -13.79 13.93 -7.14
CA ASN A 185 -13.67 12.51 -7.49
C ASN A 185 -12.30 12.09 -8.08
N GLU A 186 -11.24 12.85 -7.78
CA GLU A 186 -9.87 12.44 -8.07
C GLU A 186 -9.38 11.50 -6.98
N LEU A 187 -8.80 10.37 -7.39
CA LEU A 187 -8.13 9.45 -6.45
C LEU A 187 -6.84 10.10 -5.95
N ARG A 188 -6.73 10.25 -4.65
CA ARG A 188 -5.53 10.80 -4.00
C ARG A 188 -4.91 9.76 -3.08
N SER A 189 -3.64 9.49 -3.28
CA SER A 189 -2.83 8.72 -2.34
C SER A 189 -2.40 9.61 -1.18
N CYS A 190 -2.36 9.03 0.02
CA CYS A 190 -1.82 9.68 1.22
C CYS A 190 -0.27 9.76 1.20
N PHE A 191 0.38 9.02 0.30
CA PHE A 191 1.83 9.00 0.14
C PHE A 191 2.21 9.32 -1.30
N THR A 192 3.38 9.93 -1.49
CA THR A 192 3.92 10.27 -2.81
C THR A 192 4.57 9.06 -3.50
N ALA A 193 5.10 8.12 -2.70
CA ALA A 193 5.74 6.90 -3.19
C ALA A 193 5.56 5.72 -2.21
N PRO A 194 5.57 4.47 -2.71
CA PRO A 194 5.51 3.27 -1.86
C PRO A 194 6.65 3.19 -0.83
N SER A 195 7.84 3.67 -1.17
CA SER A 195 8.99 3.71 -0.25
C SER A 195 8.75 4.64 0.95
N GLU A 196 8.08 5.77 0.74
CA GLU A 196 7.68 6.69 1.81
C GLU A 196 6.66 6.03 2.73
N GLN A 197 5.65 5.37 2.15
CA GLN A 197 4.65 4.61 2.90
C GLN A 197 5.31 3.53 3.77
N ASN A 198 6.20 2.73 3.20
CA ASN A 198 6.89 1.64 3.92
C ASN A 198 7.76 2.18 5.05
N ALA A 199 8.52 3.26 4.80
CA ALA A 199 9.35 3.91 5.82
C ALA A 199 8.50 4.46 6.97
N TYR A 200 7.39 5.12 6.65
CA TYR A 200 6.45 5.65 7.65
C TYR A 200 5.83 4.54 8.49
N MET A 201 5.32 3.49 7.86
CA MET A 201 4.69 2.37 8.56
C MET A 201 5.69 1.67 9.49
N LYS A 202 6.92 1.43 9.03
CA LYS A 202 7.97 0.79 9.82
C LYS A 202 8.39 1.66 11.01
N SER A 203 8.67 2.94 10.81
CA SER A 203 9.07 3.85 11.89
C SER A 203 7.97 4.05 12.93
N THR A 204 6.71 4.13 12.51
CA THR A 204 5.56 4.26 13.42
C THR A 204 5.35 2.96 14.21
N PHE A 205 5.50 1.80 13.56
CA PHE A 205 5.44 0.51 14.21
C PHE A 205 6.51 0.38 15.30
N GLU A 206 7.76 0.66 14.98
CA GLU A 206 8.89 0.63 15.93
C GLU A 206 8.66 1.57 17.12
N ALA A 207 8.13 2.77 16.88
CA ALA A 207 7.84 3.73 17.94
C ALA A 207 6.70 3.28 18.89
N VAL A 208 5.64 2.66 18.34
CA VAL A 208 4.49 2.23 19.16
C VAL A 208 4.79 0.95 19.95
N PHE A 209 5.54 0.02 19.34
CA PHE A 209 5.85 -1.28 19.94
C PHE A 209 7.22 -1.35 20.59
N ILE A 210 7.89 -0.21 20.84
CA ILE A 210 9.27 -0.14 21.33
C ILE A 210 9.55 -1.01 22.58
N ASP A 211 8.57 -1.12 23.49
CA ASP A 211 8.68 -1.92 24.72
C ASP A 211 8.31 -3.40 24.52
N GLN A 212 7.89 -3.80 23.32
CA GLN A 212 7.39 -5.14 23.02
C GLN A 212 8.18 -5.84 21.91
N ILE A 213 8.91 -5.08 21.10
CA ILE A 213 9.75 -5.65 20.04
C ILE A 213 10.97 -6.30 20.69
N SER A 214 11.19 -7.56 20.32
CA SER A 214 12.34 -8.35 20.76
C SER A 214 13.19 -8.79 19.56
N ILE A 215 14.39 -9.30 19.86
CA ILE A 215 15.28 -9.86 18.83
C ILE A 215 14.59 -11.04 18.12
N GLY A 216 14.44 -10.91 16.83
CA GLY A 216 13.77 -11.90 15.99
C GLY A 216 12.35 -11.52 15.57
N ASP A 217 11.79 -10.43 16.10
CA ASP A 217 10.53 -9.90 15.60
C ASP A 217 10.76 -9.22 14.25
N VAL A 218 9.75 -9.29 13.37
CA VAL A 218 9.83 -8.69 12.05
C VAL A 218 8.57 -7.89 11.72
N PHE A 219 8.75 -6.84 10.94
CA PHE A 219 7.66 -6.08 10.32
C PHE A 219 7.97 -5.91 8.82
N ILE A 220 7.22 -6.60 7.98
CA ILE A 220 7.48 -6.71 6.55
C ILE A 220 6.26 -6.29 5.72
N GLU A 221 6.51 -5.74 4.54
CA GLU A 221 5.49 -5.61 3.52
C GLU A 221 5.11 -7.01 3.02
N TYR A 222 3.82 -7.34 3.13
CA TYR A 222 3.36 -8.71 2.86
C TYR A 222 3.00 -8.95 1.40
N ASN A 223 2.55 -7.90 0.70
CA ASN A 223 2.16 -7.99 -0.70
C ASN A 223 2.41 -6.64 -1.40
N GLU A 224 3.27 -6.63 -2.40
CA GLU A 224 3.63 -5.43 -3.18
C GLU A 224 2.44 -4.75 -3.89
N ASN A 225 1.37 -5.49 -4.18
CA ASN A 225 0.19 -5.00 -4.88
C ASN A 225 -0.94 -4.52 -3.96
N SER A 226 -0.82 -4.74 -2.65
CA SER A 226 -1.77 -4.25 -1.65
C SER A 226 -0.98 -3.72 -0.47
N ALA A 227 -1.37 -2.58 0.07
CA ALA A 227 -0.70 -1.97 1.23
C ALA A 227 -0.94 -2.81 2.51
N ARG A 228 -0.43 -4.04 2.51
CA ARG A 228 -0.51 -5.01 3.59
C ARG A 228 0.83 -5.19 4.25
N TYR A 229 0.81 -5.16 5.59
CA TYR A 229 1.99 -5.35 6.41
C TYR A 229 1.77 -6.53 7.35
N LEU A 230 2.81 -7.32 7.55
CA LEU A 230 2.81 -8.44 8.47
C LEU A 230 3.87 -8.20 9.54
N ALA A 231 3.43 -8.14 10.78
CA ALA A 231 4.32 -8.26 11.93
C ALA A 231 4.30 -9.72 12.41
N ILE A 232 5.46 -10.24 12.78
CA ILE A 232 5.60 -11.55 13.40
C ILE A 232 6.37 -11.36 14.70
N PHE A 233 5.72 -11.64 15.82
CA PHE A 233 6.30 -11.52 17.15
C PHE A 233 6.68 -12.89 17.69
N LYS A 234 7.89 -13.00 18.20
CA LYS A 234 8.35 -14.16 18.96
C LYS A 234 7.81 -14.08 20.38
N LEU A 235 7.05 -15.08 20.81
CA LEU A 235 6.45 -15.15 22.14
C LEU A 235 7.09 -16.23 22.99
N HIS A 236 7.21 -15.95 24.29
CA HIS A 236 7.64 -16.93 25.28
C HIS A 236 6.47 -17.70 25.91
N THR A 237 5.25 -17.15 25.80
CA THR A 237 4.01 -17.76 26.31
C THR A 237 2.92 -17.67 25.27
N PRO A 238 1.95 -18.59 25.22
CA PRO A 238 0.85 -18.57 24.25
C PRO A 238 -0.19 -17.47 24.53
N GLU A 239 -0.11 -16.79 25.66
CA GLU A 239 -1.07 -15.77 26.07
C GLU A 239 -0.69 -14.40 25.47
N ILE A 240 -1.65 -13.76 24.82
CA ILE A 240 -1.51 -12.41 24.29
C ILE A 240 -1.86 -11.44 25.41
N SER A 241 -0.89 -10.60 25.79
CA SER A 241 -1.10 -9.56 26.82
C SER A 241 -2.18 -8.55 26.38
N PRO A 242 -3.06 -8.09 27.29
CA PRO A 242 -3.97 -6.98 27.01
C PRO A 242 -3.26 -5.71 26.52
N LEU A 243 -2.05 -5.44 27.00
CA LEU A 243 -1.22 -4.33 26.55
C LEU A 243 -0.86 -4.44 25.05
N PHE A 244 -0.72 -5.66 24.54
CA PHE A 244 -0.45 -5.90 23.13
C PHE A 244 -1.61 -5.44 22.24
N SER A 245 -2.84 -5.78 22.60
CA SER A 245 -4.04 -5.33 21.88
C SER A 245 -4.19 -3.80 21.93
N MET A 246 -3.90 -3.19 23.08
CA MET A 246 -3.89 -1.72 23.24
C MET A 246 -2.85 -1.06 22.32
N ASN A 247 -1.68 -1.65 22.15
CA ASN A 247 -0.66 -1.11 21.24
C ASN A 247 -1.08 -1.26 19.77
N CYS A 248 -1.80 -2.33 19.40
CA CYS A 248 -2.41 -2.44 18.07
C CYS A 248 -3.45 -1.33 17.83
N GLU A 249 -4.30 -1.04 18.81
CA GLU A 249 -5.26 0.07 18.74
C GLU A 249 -4.53 1.43 18.62
N ARG A 250 -3.52 1.66 19.46
CA ARG A 250 -2.70 2.87 19.41
C ARG A 250 -1.98 3.04 18.07
N PHE A 251 -1.51 1.95 17.47
CA PHE A 251 -0.89 1.99 16.15
C PHE A 251 -1.90 2.42 15.07
N ILE A 252 -3.11 1.86 15.09
CA ILE A 252 -4.20 2.27 14.21
C ILE A 252 -4.49 3.77 14.40
N GLU A 253 -4.71 4.22 15.64
CA GLU A 253 -5.02 5.62 15.93
C GLU A 253 -3.91 6.57 15.49
N THR A 254 -2.64 6.20 15.71
CA THR A 254 -1.49 7.02 15.31
C THR A 254 -1.43 7.17 13.79
N VAL A 255 -1.52 6.06 13.06
CA VAL A 255 -1.47 6.06 11.60
C VAL A 255 -2.66 6.81 11.01
N THR A 256 -3.89 6.51 11.44
CA THR A 256 -5.10 7.10 10.86
C THR A 256 -5.24 8.59 11.16
N SER A 257 -4.80 9.04 12.35
CA SER A 257 -4.87 10.46 12.72
C SER A 257 -3.85 11.33 11.95
N GLN A 258 -2.68 10.78 11.63
CA GLN A 258 -1.61 11.55 10.98
C GLN A 258 -1.78 11.62 9.46
N ILE A 259 -2.23 10.56 8.81
CA ILE A 259 -2.29 10.47 7.35
C ILE A 259 -3.71 10.35 6.78
N HIS A 260 -4.76 10.47 7.62
CA HIS A 260 -6.16 10.43 7.19
C HIS A 260 -6.52 9.23 6.29
N CYS A 261 -5.96 8.08 6.60
CA CYS A 261 -6.20 6.80 5.93
C CYS A 261 -7.04 5.87 6.80
N THR A 262 -7.38 4.70 6.28
CA THR A 262 -7.97 3.61 7.06
C THR A 262 -6.94 2.50 7.26
N LEU A 263 -6.83 1.97 8.49
CA LEU A 263 -5.94 0.87 8.83
C LEU A 263 -6.70 -0.17 9.65
N ASN A 264 -6.68 -1.43 9.23
CA ASN A 264 -7.25 -2.56 9.96
C ASN A 264 -6.14 -3.44 10.54
N CYS A 265 -6.40 -4.06 11.69
CA CYS A 265 -5.47 -4.96 12.36
C CYS A 265 -6.13 -6.32 12.63
N PHE A 266 -5.45 -7.39 12.26
CA PHE A 266 -5.88 -8.76 12.44
C PHE A 266 -4.82 -9.53 13.21
N ILE A 267 -5.13 -9.93 14.44
CA ILE A 267 -4.24 -10.66 15.31
C ILE A 267 -4.52 -12.16 15.14
N GLY A 268 -3.50 -12.90 14.72
CA GLY A 268 -3.57 -14.34 14.53
C GLY A 268 -3.49 -15.14 15.84
N ILE A 269 -3.23 -16.42 15.72
CA ILE A 269 -3.04 -17.33 16.87
C ILE A 269 -1.55 -17.63 17.01
N PRO A 270 -0.98 -17.55 18.24
CA PRO A 270 0.39 -17.98 18.48
C PRO A 270 0.59 -19.44 18.07
N SER A 271 1.63 -19.73 17.33
CA SER A 271 1.88 -21.08 16.83
C SER A 271 3.35 -21.37 16.64
N GLN A 272 3.72 -22.64 16.75
CA GLN A 272 5.05 -23.13 16.40
C GLN A 272 5.26 -23.06 14.88
N PRO A 273 6.52 -23.05 14.41
CA PRO A 273 6.85 -22.95 12.99
C PRO A 273 6.12 -23.98 12.12
N ASP A 274 5.94 -25.21 12.58
CA ASP A 274 5.27 -26.29 11.84
C ASP A 274 3.80 -26.00 11.51
N SER A 275 3.09 -25.34 12.41
CA SER A 275 1.66 -24.99 12.27
C SER A 275 1.44 -23.57 11.78
N PHE A 276 2.49 -22.76 11.71
CA PHE A 276 2.40 -21.33 11.38
C PHE A 276 1.78 -21.07 10.01
N ARG A 277 2.16 -21.83 8.98
CA ARG A 277 1.60 -21.69 7.63
C ARG A 277 0.09 -21.96 7.59
N GLN A 278 -0.38 -22.98 8.33
CA GLN A 278 -1.81 -23.29 8.39
C GLN A 278 -2.56 -22.17 9.12
N ASN A 279 -1.99 -21.63 10.19
CA ASN A 279 -2.58 -20.50 10.91
C ASN A 279 -2.61 -19.23 10.05
N MET A 280 -1.58 -18.98 9.25
CA MET A 280 -1.59 -17.89 8.26
C MET A 280 -2.68 -18.08 7.20
N LYS A 281 -2.92 -19.30 6.71
CA LYS A 281 -4.05 -19.58 5.80
C LYS A 281 -5.40 -19.27 6.47
N ASN A 282 -5.58 -19.69 7.71
CA ASN A 282 -6.80 -19.41 8.46
C ASN A 282 -6.98 -17.90 8.74
N LEU A 283 -5.88 -17.19 9.05
CA LEU A 283 -5.90 -15.72 9.22
C LEU A 283 -6.30 -15.03 7.91
N ARG A 284 -5.79 -15.46 6.76
CA ARG A 284 -6.19 -14.93 5.45
C ARG A 284 -7.68 -15.17 5.16
N ILE A 285 -8.22 -16.34 5.50
CA ILE A 285 -9.65 -16.64 5.38
C ILE A 285 -10.46 -15.69 6.27
N MET A 286 -10.04 -15.47 7.51
CA MET A 286 -10.68 -14.50 8.40
C MET A 286 -10.66 -13.10 7.79
N ILE A 287 -9.53 -12.63 7.27
CA ILE A 287 -9.40 -11.31 6.62
C ILE A 287 -10.34 -11.19 5.43
N SER A 288 -10.39 -12.22 4.56
CA SER A 288 -11.27 -12.21 3.38
C SER A 288 -12.76 -12.24 3.74
N ASN A 289 -13.09 -12.61 4.96
CA ASN A 289 -14.47 -12.69 5.49
C ASN A 289 -14.78 -11.58 6.52
N SER A 290 -13.85 -10.64 6.73
CA SER A 290 -13.99 -9.54 7.69
C SER A 290 -13.78 -8.20 6.98
N LEU A 291 -14.52 -7.98 5.89
CA LEU A 291 -14.34 -6.86 4.98
C LEU A 291 -14.84 -5.49 5.51
N ASP A 292 -15.59 -5.52 6.64
CA ASP A 292 -16.15 -4.32 7.29
C ASP A 292 -15.33 -3.88 8.53
N CYS A 293 -14.03 -3.89 8.41
CA CYS A 293 -13.17 -3.47 9.52
C CYS A 293 -12.68 -2.05 9.27
N ASN A 294 -13.37 -1.08 9.84
CA ASN A 294 -12.99 0.33 9.78
C ASN A 294 -12.21 0.71 11.05
N GLY A 295 -10.89 0.53 11.02
CA GLY A 295 -10.03 0.90 12.13
C GLY A 295 -10.18 0.02 13.37
N LYS A 296 -10.48 -1.26 13.21
CA LYS A 296 -10.69 -2.20 14.32
C LYS A 296 -9.55 -3.21 14.44
N VAL A 297 -9.34 -3.66 15.68
CA VAL A 297 -8.51 -4.82 15.99
C VAL A 297 -9.39 -6.06 16.09
N LEU A 298 -9.12 -7.06 15.27
CA LEU A 298 -9.83 -8.34 15.28
C LEU A 298 -8.90 -9.47 15.67
N LEU A 299 -9.36 -10.34 16.59
CA LEU A 299 -8.61 -11.51 17.04
C LEU A 299 -9.15 -12.76 16.35
N GLN A 300 -8.28 -13.55 15.76
CA GLN A 300 -8.62 -14.82 15.11
C GLN A 300 -9.24 -15.83 16.10
N SER A 301 -8.90 -15.77 17.38
CA SER A 301 -9.46 -16.63 18.42
C SER A 301 -10.98 -16.46 18.62
N TYR A 302 -11.53 -15.31 18.28
CA TYR A 302 -12.97 -15.01 18.37
C TYR A 302 -13.70 -15.12 17.03
N TYR A 303 -12.96 -15.38 15.95
CA TYR A 303 -13.55 -15.51 14.63
C TYR A 303 -14.32 -16.82 14.49
N GLN A 304 -15.59 -16.71 14.12
CA GLN A 304 -16.44 -17.84 13.76
C GLN A 304 -16.85 -17.68 12.28
N PRO A 305 -16.54 -18.67 11.43
CA PRO A 305 -16.99 -18.61 10.05
C PRO A 305 -18.52 -18.64 10.01
N THR A 306 -19.10 -17.64 9.35
CA THR A 306 -20.55 -17.57 9.15
C THR A 306 -20.97 -18.43 7.96
N ILE A 307 -22.18 -18.99 8.03
CA ILE A 307 -22.76 -19.77 6.91
C ILE A 307 -23.29 -18.77 5.86
N ASP A 308 -22.98 -19.04 4.59
CA ASP A 308 -23.32 -18.21 3.43
C ASP A 308 -24.85 -18.11 3.17
N ILE A 309 -25.58 -17.38 3.99
CA ILE A 309 -26.94 -16.94 3.67
C ILE A 309 -26.89 -15.46 3.33
N TYR A 310 -26.86 -15.18 2.05
CA TYR A 310 -26.73 -13.84 1.53
C TYR A 310 -28.11 -13.36 1.04
N PRO A 311 -28.70 -12.31 1.65
CA PRO A 311 -29.93 -11.73 1.16
C PRO A 311 -29.67 -11.09 -0.22
N PRO A 312 -30.50 -11.32 -1.22
CA PRO A 312 -30.33 -10.73 -2.53
C PRO A 312 -30.39 -9.20 -2.48
N CYS A 313 -29.63 -8.54 -3.34
CA CYS A 313 -29.74 -7.11 -3.56
C CYS A 313 -31.09 -6.79 -4.26
N ASP A 314 -31.72 -5.68 -3.90
CA ASP A 314 -32.91 -5.19 -4.58
C ASP A 314 -32.52 -4.51 -5.90
N VAL A 315 -32.25 -5.35 -6.91
CA VAL A 315 -31.80 -4.95 -8.24
C VAL A 315 -32.85 -4.06 -8.93
N ASP A 316 -34.13 -4.37 -8.74
CA ASP A 316 -35.25 -3.61 -9.34
C ASP A 316 -35.28 -2.18 -8.81
N ALA A 317 -35.09 -2.00 -7.51
CA ALA A 317 -35.02 -0.67 -6.91
C ALA A 317 -33.81 0.12 -7.43
N LEU A 318 -32.64 -0.52 -7.57
CA LEU A 318 -31.45 0.12 -8.15
C LEU A 318 -31.67 0.59 -9.59
N GLU A 319 -32.34 -0.23 -10.40
CA GLU A 319 -32.68 0.12 -11.78
C GLU A 319 -33.64 1.32 -11.83
N ILE A 320 -34.66 1.34 -10.99
CA ILE A 320 -35.62 2.46 -10.90
C ILE A 320 -34.92 3.76 -10.56
N TYR A 321 -33.99 3.76 -9.58
CA TYR A 321 -33.24 4.96 -9.22
C TYR A 321 -32.40 5.50 -10.38
N LEU A 322 -31.73 4.64 -11.13
CA LEU A 322 -30.97 5.05 -12.30
C LEU A 322 -31.87 5.60 -13.40
N GLN A 323 -32.99 4.92 -13.70
CA GLN A 323 -33.94 5.34 -14.72
C GLN A 323 -34.58 6.69 -14.43
N THR A 324 -34.82 6.99 -13.15
CA THR A 324 -35.43 8.25 -12.68
C THR A 324 -34.40 9.35 -12.40
N GLY A 325 -33.11 9.10 -12.63
CA GLY A 325 -32.02 10.07 -12.39
C GLY A 325 -31.74 10.34 -10.91
N GLN A 326 -32.16 9.45 -10.02
CA GLN A 326 -31.97 9.58 -8.56
C GLN A 326 -30.64 8.93 -8.13
N TYR A 327 -29.51 9.45 -8.62
CA TYR A 327 -28.17 8.86 -8.39
C TYR A 327 -27.76 8.80 -6.93
N ALA A 328 -28.13 9.84 -6.14
CA ALA A 328 -27.90 9.82 -4.69
C ALA A 328 -28.68 8.72 -3.98
N ALA A 329 -29.93 8.43 -4.40
CA ALA A 329 -30.73 7.35 -3.84
C ALA A 329 -30.17 5.97 -4.22
N PHE A 330 -29.70 5.82 -5.47
CA PHE A 330 -28.98 4.63 -5.92
C PHE A 330 -27.76 4.35 -5.02
N LEU A 331 -26.88 5.34 -4.83
CA LEU A 331 -25.69 5.22 -3.99
C LEU A 331 -26.04 4.90 -2.54
N ASN A 332 -27.03 5.60 -1.96
CA ASN A 332 -27.51 5.33 -0.61
C ASN A 332 -28.07 3.91 -0.44
N SER A 333 -28.83 3.41 -1.42
CA SER A 333 -29.36 2.05 -1.40
C SER A 333 -28.23 1.01 -1.40
N CYS A 334 -27.20 1.22 -2.23
CA CYS A 334 -25.99 0.38 -2.26
C CYS A 334 -25.27 0.39 -0.89
N HIS A 335 -25.08 1.55 -0.28
CA HIS A 335 -24.45 1.69 1.04
C HIS A 335 -25.27 1.02 2.15
N GLN A 336 -26.59 1.19 2.14
CA GLN A 336 -27.48 0.53 3.12
C GLN A 336 -27.45 -1.00 2.98
N TYR A 337 -27.35 -1.50 1.75
CA TYR A 337 -27.23 -2.93 1.53
C TYR A 337 -25.92 -3.50 2.10
N LEU A 338 -24.78 -2.86 1.82
CA LEU A 338 -23.48 -3.23 2.39
C LEU A 338 -23.51 -3.16 3.92
N HIS A 339 -24.10 -2.12 4.49
CA HIS A 339 -24.26 -1.99 5.94
C HIS A 339 -25.12 -3.11 6.53
N ARG A 340 -26.20 -3.51 5.87
CA ARG A 340 -27.03 -4.65 6.33
C ARG A 340 -26.24 -5.96 6.30
N LEU A 341 -25.45 -6.21 5.24
CA LEU A 341 -24.58 -7.39 5.18
C LEU A 341 -23.62 -7.43 6.36
N SER A 342 -23.01 -6.28 6.68
CA SER A 342 -22.11 -6.13 7.81
C SER A 342 -22.80 -6.43 9.15
N CYS A 343 -23.92 -5.79 9.43
CA CYS A 343 -24.68 -5.98 10.68
C CYS A 343 -25.18 -7.42 10.88
N CYS A 344 -25.45 -8.16 9.80
CA CYS A 344 -25.89 -9.54 9.85
C CYS A 344 -24.73 -10.56 9.91
N GLY A 345 -23.47 -10.12 9.90
CA GLY A 345 -22.30 -10.98 9.84
C GLY A 345 -22.12 -11.73 8.51
N ASN A 346 -22.82 -11.28 7.45
CA ASN A 346 -22.83 -11.91 6.12
C ASN A 346 -21.91 -11.19 5.12
N LEU A 347 -21.03 -10.31 5.60
CA LEU A 347 -20.11 -9.57 4.77
C LEU A 347 -18.80 -10.35 4.57
N HIS A 348 -18.71 -11.07 3.50
CA HIS A 348 -17.54 -11.85 3.10
C HIS A 348 -17.28 -11.75 1.59
N SER A 349 -16.16 -12.28 1.14
CA SER A 349 -15.69 -12.15 -0.25
C SER A 349 -16.72 -12.61 -1.29
N VAL A 350 -17.52 -13.64 -0.98
CA VAL A 350 -18.58 -14.13 -1.88
C VAL A 350 -19.72 -13.12 -2.00
N SER A 351 -20.22 -12.59 -0.85
CA SER A 351 -21.35 -11.65 -0.85
C SER A 351 -21.00 -10.32 -1.51
N ILE A 352 -19.81 -9.78 -1.24
CA ILE A 352 -19.37 -8.53 -1.87
C ILE A 352 -19.12 -8.70 -3.38
N ASN A 353 -18.60 -9.87 -3.80
CA ASN A 353 -18.42 -10.17 -5.21
C ASN A 353 -19.76 -10.31 -5.96
N SER A 354 -20.74 -10.98 -5.36
CA SER A 354 -22.09 -11.08 -5.94
C SER A 354 -22.74 -9.71 -6.06
N PHE A 355 -22.66 -8.91 -5.03
CA PHE A 355 -23.18 -7.54 -5.05
C PHE A 355 -22.48 -6.67 -6.11
N TYR A 356 -21.15 -6.79 -6.24
CA TYR A 356 -20.41 -6.11 -7.31
C TYR A 356 -20.96 -6.48 -8.71
N ILE A 357 -21.21 -7.76 -8.95
CA ILE A 357 -21.77 -8.25 -10.22
C ILE A 357 -23.16 -7.67 -10.46
N ASP A 358 -24.04 -7.71 -9.46
CA ASP A 358 -25.40 -7.17 -9.55
C ASP A 358 -25.38 -5.67 -9.91
N VAL A 359 -24.58 -4.87 -9.22
CA VAL A 359 -24.47 -3.42 -9.48
C VAL A 359 -23.91 -3.15 -10.89
N VAL A 360 -22.84 -3.85 -11.28
CA VAL A 360 -22.25 -3.69 -12.62
C VAL A 360 -23.25 -4.06 -13.71
N GLN A 361 -23.99 -5.15 -13.53
CA GLN A 361 -25.01 -5.59 -14.48
C GLN A 361 -26.13 -4.55 -14.66
N VAL A 362 -26.66 -4.04 -13.55
CA VAL A 362 -27.71 -3.00 -13.57
C VAL A 362 -27.22 -1.74 -14.29
N LEU A 363 -26.03 -1.27 -13.90
CA LEU A 363 -25.49 -0.04 -14.48
C LEU A 363 -25.16 -0.19 -15.96
N TYR A 364 -24.60 -1.33 -16.38
CA TYR A 364 -24.28 -1.60 -17.77
C TYR A 364 -25.53 -1.78 -18.63
N SER A 365 -26.59 -2.43 -18.09
CA SER A 365 -27.89 -2.52 -18.77
C SER A 365 -28.50 -1.13 -18.95
N PHE A 366 -28.53 -0.32 -17.89
CA PHE A 366 -29.03 1.05 -17.91
C PHE A 366 -28.33 1.93 -18.97
N LEU A 367 -26.99 1.85 -19.05
CA LEU A 367 -26.21 2.59 -20.05
C LEU A 367 -26.48 2.08 -21.47
N LYS A 368 -26.54 0.76 -21.65
CA LYS A 368 -26.80 0.11 -22.92
C LYS A 368 -28.16 0.51 -23.49
N ASP A 369 -29.20 0.59 -22.68
CA ASP A 369 -30.54 1.01 -23.08
C ASP A 369 -30.57 2.46 -23.62
N ARG A 370 -29.61 3.26 -23.22
CA ARG A 370 -29.36 4.63 -23.69
C ARG A 370 -28.34 4.71 -24.84
N GLY A 371 -27.92 3.55 -25.37
CA GLY A 371 -26.91 3.47 -26.41
C GLY A 371 -25.50 3.89 -25.98
N ILE A 372 -25.21 3.93 -24.68
CA ILE A 372 -23.91 4.32 -24.14
C ILE A 372 -23.04 3.08 -23.93
N LEU A 373 -21.80 3.15 -24.42
CA LEU A 373 -20.82 2.07 -24.27
C LEU A 373 -20.11 2.21 -22.93
N ALA A 374 -20.53 1.42 -21.94
CA ALA A 374 -19.96 1.44 -20.59
C ALA A 374 -18.43 1.25 -20.56
N ASN A 375 -17.89 0.39 -21.44
CA ASN A 375 -16.44 0.17 -21.55
C ASN A 375 -15.67 1.37 -22.11
N LYS A 376 -16.34 2.29 -22.77
CA LYS A 376 -15.76 3.57 -23.23
C LYS A 376 -15.90 4.67 -22.18
N LEU A 377 -17.01 4.69 -21.44
CA LEU A 377 -17.23 5.62 -20.34
C LEU A 377 -16.29 5.31 -19.16
N PHE A 378 -16.10 4.04 -18.85
CA PHE A 378 -15.30 3.55 -17.72
C PHE A 378 -13.95 3.02 -18.22
N HIS A 379 -13.01 3.92 -18.56
CA HIS A 379 -11.75 3.52 -19.19
C HIS A 379 -10.51 4.19 -18.60
N ASP A 380 -10.66 5.12 -17.65
CA ASP A 380 -9.55 5.82 -17.06
C ASP A 380 -8.80 4.99 -15.99
N GLU A 381 -7.61 5.46 -15.62
CA GLU A 381 -6.76 4.77 -14.65
C GLU A 381 -7.42 4.65 -13.27
N THR A 382 -8.18 5.68 -12.85
CA THR A 382 -8.92 5.68 -11.59
C THR A 382 -9.98 4.59 -11.55
N TYR A 383 -10.78 4.46 -12.62
CA TYR A 383 -11.74 3.38 -12.73
C TYR A 383 -11.07 2.01 -12.67
N HIS A 384 -9.99 1.81 -13.42
CA HIS A 384 -9.27 0.54 -13.41
C HIS A 384 -8.70 0.18 -12.05
N PHE A 385 -8.17 1.16 -11.33
CA PHE A 385 -7.69 0.98 -9.96
C PHE A 385 -8.85 0.59 -9.03
N LEU A 386 -9.92 1.39 -8.99
CA LEU A 386 -11.05 1.17 -8.10
C LEU A 386 -11.80 -0.13 -8.41
N SER A 387 -12.03 -0.46 -9.68
CA SER A 387 -12.69 -1.70 -10.11
C SER A 387 -11.91 -2.96 -9.71
N ARG A 388 -10.57 -2.91 -9.78
CA ARG A 388 -9.70 -4.01 -9.34
C ARG A 388 -9.80 -4.25 -7.84
N ASN A 389 -9.88 -3.17 -7.07
CA ASN A 389 -9.86 -3.22 -5.61
C ASN A 389 -11.27 -3.31 -4.97
N ALA A 390 -12.34 -3.00 -5.69
CA ALA A 390 -13.72 -2.90 -5.18
C ALA A 390 -14.18 -4.05 -4.28
N LYS A 391 -13.63 -5.25 -4.49
CA LYS A 391 -14.00 -6.48 -3.76
C LYS A 391 -13.13 -6.78 -2.56
N ASN A 392 -12.11 -5.97 -2.29
CA ASN A 392 -11.15 -6.22 -1.23
C ASN A 392 -11.67 -5.75 0.14
N SER A 393 -12.53 -4.73 0.15
CA SER A 393 -13.14 -4.20 1.38
C SER A 393 -14.43 -3.43 1.07
N VAL A 394 -15.22 -3.18 2.11
CA VAL A 394 -16.38 -2.25 2.02
C VAL A 394 -15.94 -0.85 1.65
N TYR A 395 -14.80 -0.41 2.18
CA TYR A 395 -14.25 0.91 1.86
C TYR A 395 -13.96 1.04 0.36
N ASP A 396 -13.26 0.07 -0.23
CA ASP A 396 -12.98 0.05 -1.67
C ASP A 396 -14.26 0.00 -2.51
N MET A 397 -15.25 -0.80 -2.07
CA MET A 397 -16.55 -0.86 -2.74
C MET A 397 -17.26 0.48 -2.70
N HIS A 398 -17.24 1.20 -1.58
CA HIS A 398 -17.82 2.54 -1.46
C HIS A 398 -17.18 3.53 -2.43
N LEU A 399 -15.85 3.55 -2.51
CA LEU A 399 -15.13 4.42 -3.44
C LEU A 399 -15.45 4.08 -4.90
N TYR A 400 -15.48 2.80 -5.24
CA TYR A 400 -15.87 2.35 -6.57
C TYR A 400 -17.29 2.79 -6.94
N LEU A 401 -18.27 2.54 -6.07
CA LEU A 401 -19.67 2.94 -6.27
C LEU A 401 -19.83 4.45 -6.42
N GLN A 402 -19.15 5.22 -5.59
CA GLN A 402 -19.15 6.68 -5.68
C GLN A 402 -18.62 7.14 -7.03
N TYR A 403 -17.51 6.56 -7.47
CA TYR A 403 -16.85 6.97 -8.71
C TYR A 403 -17.67 6.62 -9.97
N ILE A 404 -18.17 5.38 -10.09
CA ILE A 404 -18.99 4.99 -11.25
C ILE A 404 -20.30 5.75 -11.31
N THR A 405 -20.91 6.05 -10.14
CA THR A 405 -22.12 6.86 -10.06
C THR A 405 -21.85 8.29 -10.53
N TYR A 406 -20.76 8.89 -10.07
CA TYR A 406 -20.32 10.22 -10.50
C TYR A 406 -20.07 10.29 -12.02
N LEU A 407 -19.29 9.36 -12.59
CA LEU A 407 -19.03 9.35 -14.03
C LEU A 407 -20.31 9.23 -14.84
N THR A 408 -21.24 8.41 -14.36
CA THR A 408 -22.56 8.23 -15.01
C THR A 408 -23.39 9.51 -14.94
N GLU A 409 -23.50 10.12 -13.78
CA GLU A 409 -24.24 11.37 -13.56
C GLU A 409 -23.64 12.54 -14.35
N ASP A 410 -22.32 12.71 -14.29
CA ASP A 410 -21.60 13.77 -15.01
C ASP A 410 -21.80 13.66 -16.53
N TYR A 411 -21.65 12.43 -17.07
CA TYR A 411 -21.88 12.18 -18.48
C TYR A 411 -23.32 12.49 -18.88
N LEU A 412 -24.31 11.99 -18.14
CA LEU A 412 -25.72 12.18 -18.47
C LEU A 412 -26.20 13.62 -18.25
N SER A 413 -25.60 14.36 -17.30
CA SER A 413 -25.90 15.78 -17.12
C SER A 413 -25.45 16.63 -18.31
N LYS A 414 -24.30 16.29 -18.90
CA LYS A 414 -23.75 16.95 -20.10
C LYS A 414 -24.49 16.57 -21.37
N THR A 415 -25.16 15.42 -21.36
CA THR A 415 -25.86 14.84 -22.52
C THR A 415 -27.37 14.73 -22.29
N SER A 416 -27.97 15.62 -21.52
CA SER A 416 -29.30 15.54 -20.90
C SER A 416 -30.50 15.36 -21.85
N SER A 417 -30.30 15.35 -23.19
CA SER A 417 -31.30 14.95 -24.18
C SER A 417 -30.63 14.40 -25.43
N ASP A 418 -31.31 13.50 -26.13
CA ASP A 418 -30.91 13.02 -27.47
C ASP A 418 -30.58 14.20 -28.42
N GLN A 419 -31.34 15.27 -28.31
CA GLN A 419 -31.14 16.49 -29.08
C GLN A 419 -29.85 17.22 -28.72
N SER A 420 -29.47 17.22 -27.42
CA SER A 420 -28.21 17.77 -26.95
C SER A 420 -27.00 16.98 -27.46
N ILE A 421 -27.08 15.66 -27.43
CA ILE A 421 -26.01 14.79 -27.94
C ILE A 421 -25.85 14.98 -29.46
N ALA A 422 -26.93 14.93 -30.22
CA ALA A 422 -26.90 15.13 -31.65
C ALA A 422 -26.37 16.49 -32.06
N LYS A 423 -26.73 17.54 -31.30
CA LYS A 423 -26.21 18.89 -31.48
C LYS A 423 -24.70 18.96 -31.21
N SER A 424 -24.24 18.35 -30.12
CA SER A 424 -22.82 18.28 -29.82
C SER A 424 -22.02 17.51 -30.88
N MET A 425 -22.57 16.42 -31.40
CA MET A 425 -22.00 15.70 -32.53
C MET A 425 -21.93 16.57 -33.79
N GLN A 426 -22.99 17.34 -34.08
CA GLN A 426 -23.02 18.28 -35.19
C GLN A 426 -21.98 19.38 -35.05
N GLU A 427 -21.89 20.02 -33.87
CA GLU A 427 -20.89 21.05 -33.57
C GLU A 427 -19.46 20.51 -33.71
N TYR A 428 -19.21 19.27 -33.28
CA TYR A 428 -17.93 18.61 -33.48
C TYR A 428 -17.58 18.48 -34.95
N VAL A 429 -18.50 17.95 -35.75
CA VAL A 429 -18.30 17.85 -37.20
C VAL A 429 -18.08 19.20 -37.85
N ASP A 430 -18.82 20.22 -37.42
CA ASP A 430 -18.70 21.58 -37.94
C ASP A 430 -17.34 22.25 -37.64
N ARG A 431 -16.67 21.85 -36.58
CA ARG A 431 -15.32 22.32 -36.25
C ARG A 431 -14.19 21.53 -36.90
N HIS A 432 -14.42 20.23 -37.11
CA HIS A 432 -13.38 19.30 -37.59
C HIS A 432 -13.62 18.76 -39.00
N TYR A 433 -14.54 19.39 -39.79
CA TYR A 433 -15.00 18.88 -41.10
C TYR A 433 -13.84 18.57 -42.06
N ALA A 434 -12.70 19.27 -41.97
CA ALA A 434 -11.55 19.07 -42.85
C ALA A 434 -10.71 17.83 -42.47
N GLU A 435 -10.90 17.30 -41.29
CA GLU A 435 -10.17 16.13 -40.77
C GLU A 435 -10.81 14.82 -41.27
N ASP A 436 -10.08 13.72 -41.14
CA ASP A 436 -10.62 12.38 -41.44
C ASP A 436 -11.53 11.88 -40.31
N ILE A 437 -12.78 12.36 -40.31
CA ILE A 437 -13.77 11.98 -39.31
C ILE A 437 -14.55 10.75 -39.78
N SER A 438 -14.45 9.67 -39.04
CA SER A 438 -15.22 8.46 -39.25
C SER A 438 -16.40 8.35 -38.27
N ARG A 439 -17.31 7.41 -38.53
CA ARG A 439 -18.35 7.02 -37.56
C ARG A 439 -17.74 6.58 -36.23
N ASN A 440 -16.63 5.85 -36.26
CA ASN A 440 -15.93 5.38 -35.05
C ASN A 440 -15.33 6.53 -34.26
N THR A 441 -14.85 7.59 -34.94
CA THR A 441 -14.36 8.79 -34.24
C THR A 441 -15.45 9.41 -33.35
N LEU A 442 -16.68 9.51 -33.83
CA LEU A 442 -17.78 10.01 -32.99
C LEU A 442 -18.13 9.07 -31.83
N THR A 443 -18.11 7.75 -32.10
CA THR A 443 -18.40 6.79 -31.01
C THR A 443 -17.35 6.79 -29.94
N ASP A 444 -16.10 7.07 -30.28
CA ASP A 444 -15.01 7.19 -29.30
C ASP A 444 -15.11 8.49 -28.47
N ILE A 445 -15.53 9.59 -29.09
CA ILE A 445 -15.65 10.90 -28.42
C ILE A 445 -16.92 10.97 -27.56
N PHE A 446 -18.03 10.43 -28.05
CA PHE A 446 -19.33 10.52 -27.37
C PHE A 446 -19.71 9.23 -26.63
N TYR A 447 -18.83 8.24 -26.55
CA TYR A 447 -19.05 6.95 -25.87
C TYR A 447 -20.34 6.23 -26.27
N LEU A 448 -20.79 6.42 -27.52
CA LEU A 448 -22.05 5.86 -28.03
C LEU A 448 -21.81 4.60 -28.86
N ASP A 449 -22.83 3.75 -28.88
CA ASP A 449 -22.89 2.67 -29.85
C ASP A 449 -22.94 3.23 -31.31
N PRO A 450 -22.16 2.68 -32.26
CA PRO A 450 -22.09 3.19 -33.62
C PRO A 450 -23.43 3.27 -34.35
N ASP A 451 -24.30 2.29 -34.14
CA ASP A 451 -25.60 2.24 -34.79
C ASP A 451 -26.61 3.19 -34.15
N TYR A 452 -26.53 3.30 -32.80
CA TYR A 452 -27.32 4.28 -32.06
C TYR A 452 -26.92 5.71 -32.45
N ALA A 453 -25.64 6.04 -32.44
CA ALA A 453 -25.10 7.34 -32.83
C ALA A 453 -25.54 7.72 -34.28
N SER A 454 -25.46 6.77 -35.20
CA SER A 454 -25.87 6.99 -36.59
C SER A 454 -27.37 7.25 -36.75
N LYS A 455 -28.22 6.50 -36.01
CA LYS A 455 -29.67 6.70 -35.98
C LYS A 455 -30.05 8.05 -35.37
N LEU A 456 -29.42 8.38 -34.26
CA LEU A 456 -29.63 9.64 -33.54
C LEU A 456 -29.25 10.83 -34.41
N PHE A 457 -28.04 10.83 -35.00
CA PHE A 457 -27.55 11.89 -35.85
C PHE A 457 -28.48 12.11 -37.06
N LYS A 458 -28.93 11.02 -37.70
CA LYS A 458 -29.84 11.09 -38.85
C LYS A 458 -31.22 11.59 -38.44
N LYS A 459 -31.73 11.19 -37.28
CA LYS A 459 -33.04 11.65 -36.75
C LYS A 459 -33.06 13.18 -36.56
N GLU A 460 -32.00 13.73 -36.02
CA GLU A 460 -31.95 15.16 -35.67
C GLU A 460 -31.50 16.06 -36.84
N THR A 461 -30.53 15.60 -37.68
CA THR A 461 -30.01 16.39 -38.79
C THR A 461 -30.72 16.14 -40.12
N GLY A 462 -31.54 15.08 -40.21
CA GLY A 462 -32.17 14.63 -41.46
C GLY A 462 -31.20 13.90 -42.41
N LEU A 463 -29.92 13.93 -42.15
CA LEU A 463 -28.88 13.39 -43.06
C LEU A 463 -28.06 12.29 -42.38
N SER A 464 -27.58 11.34 -43.18
CA SER A 464 -26.56 10.44 -42.67
C SER A 464 -25.26 11.22 -42.35
N PHE A 465 -24.52 10.75 -41.36
CA PHE A 465 -23.24 11.37 -40.97
C PHE A 465 -22.30 11.65 -42.15
N LYS A 466 -22.14 10.66 -43.03
CA LYS A 466 -21.33 10.80 -44.27
C LYS A 466 -21.84 11.92 -45.17
N ASN A 467 -23.15 11.99 -45.39
CA ASN A 467 -23.75 13.00 -46.28
C ASN A 467 -23.66 14.39 -45.63
N TYR A 468 -23.79 14.49 -44.34
CA TYR A 468 -23.65 15.75 -43.62
C TYR A 468 -22.22 16.34 -43.79
N ILE A 469 -21.17 15.53 -43.56
CA ILE A 469 -19.78 15.94 -43.78
C ILE A 469 -19.56 16.36 -45.24
N ILE A 470 -20.04 15.58 -46.20
CA ILE A 470 -19.92 15.92 -47.63
C ILE A 470 -20.55 17.30 -47.89
N ASN A 471 -21.80 17.51 -47.49
CA ASN A 471 -22.48 18.78 -47.71
C ASN A 471 -21.75 19.94 -47.05
N LYS A 472 -21.28 19.78 -45.79
CA LYS A 472 -20.53 20.81 -45.09
C LYS A 472 -19.24 21.19 -45.82
N ARG A 473 -18.46 20.20 -46.27
CA ARG A 473 -17.24 20.43 -47.06
C ARG A 473 -17.50 21.13 -48.36
N ILE A 474 -18.56 20.73 -49.07
CA ILE A 474 -18.96 21.35 -50.33
C ILE A 474 -19.43 22.79 -50.12
N ASP A 475 -20.20 23.09 -49.09
CA ASP A 475 -20.65 24.45 -48.80
C ASP A 475 -19.48 25.40 -48.45
N ILE A 476 -18.49 24.92 -47.72
CA ILE A 476 -17.26 25.68 -47.44
C ILE A 476 -16.42 25.83 -48.72
N ALA A 477 -16.34 24.77 -49.55
CA ALA A 477 -15.67 24.85 -50.84
C ALA A 477 -16.33 25.91 -51.78
N LYS A 478 -17.69 25.95 -51.83
CA LYS A 478 -18.42 27.01 -52.58
C LYS A 478 -18.02 28.40 -52.12
N ASN A 479 -17.97 28.60 -50.77
CA ASN A 479 -17.56 29.89 -50.21
C ASN A 479 -16.11 30.26 -50.64
N LEU A 480 -15.14 29.35 -50.45
CA LEU A 480 -13.75 29.54 -50.85
C LEU A 480 -13.62 29.81 -52.37
N LEU A 481 -14.38 29.12 -53.22
CA LEU A 481 -14.36 29.33 -54.68
C LEU A 481 -14.91 30.69 -55.07
N THR A 482 -15.84 31.27 -54.34
CA THR A 482 -16.47 32.56 -54.65
C THR A 482 -15.74 33.75 -54.07
N THR A 483 -15.04 33.56 -52.93
CA THR A 483 -14.43 34.65 -52.17
C THR A 483 -12.90 34.70 -52.25
N THR A 484 -12.26 33.70 -52.90
CA THR A 484 -10.79 33.63 -52.98
C THR A 484 -10.30 33.15 -54.33
N ASP A 485 -9.06 33.57 -54.70
CA ASP A 485 -8.35 33.12 -55.91
C ASP A 485 -7.52 31.84 -55.70
N LEU A 486 -7.74 31.10 -54.61
CA LEU A 486 -6.98 29.90 -54.30
C LEU A 486 -7.12 28.84 -55.41
N PRO A 487 -6.04 28.16 -55.81
CA PRO A 487 -6.12 27.04 -56.77
C PRO A 487 -7.16 26.01 -56.32
N ILE A 488 -7.89 25.41 -57.26
CA ILE A 488 -8.99 24.48 -56.91
C ILE A 488 -8.50 23.24 -56.15
N ASN A 489 -7.27 22.80 -56.42
CA ASN A 489 -6.62 21.73 -55.63
C ASN A 489 -6.37 22.17 -54.17
N THR A 490 -5.92 23.41 -53.94
CA THR A 490 -5.77 23.96 -52.60
C THR A 490 -7.12 24.09 -51.90
N VAL A 491 -8.17 24.47 -52.58
CA VAL A 491 -9.54 24.48 -52.02
C VAL A 491 -9.95 23.07 -51.63
N ALA A 492 -9.66 22.05 -52.46
CA ALA A 492 -9.96 20.63 -52.13
C ALA A 492 -9.22 20.19 -50.86
N ASP A 493 -7.93 20.50 -50.73
CA ASP A 493 -7.12 20.20 -49.60
C ASP A 493 -7.64 20.89 -48.31
N ASN A 494 -7.98 22.17 -48.41
CA ASN A 494 -8.50 22.97 -47.28
C ASN A 494 -9.84 22.44 -46.74
N VAL A 495 -10.64 21.78 -47.56
CA VAL A 495 -11.90 21.17 -47.12
C VAL A 495 -11.78 19.66 -46.84
N GLY A 496 -10.55 19.13 -46.77
CA GLY A 496 -10.26 17.76 -46.35
C GLY A 496 -10.36 16.69 -47.43
N TYR A 497 -10.15 17.06 -48.70
CA TYR A 497 -10.06 16.10 -49.81
C TYR A 497 -8.65 16.08 -50.41
N GLY A 498 -7.81 15.13 -49.99
CA GLY A 498 -6.48 14.92 -50.57
C GLY A 498 -6.47 14.35 -51.98
N ASN A 499 -7.64 13.95 -52.53
CA ASN A 499 -7.79 13.49 -53.93
C ASN A 499 -8.69 14.44 -54.72
N TYR A 500 -8.07 15.21 -55.58
CA TYR A 500 -8.74 16.22 -56.43
C TYR A 500 -9.82 15.62 -57.34
N SER A 501 -9.57 14.47 -57.96
CA SER A 501 -10.54 13.83 -58.88
C SER A 501 -11.79 13.37 -58.12
N TYR A 502 -11.61 12.89 -56.89
CA TYR A 502 -12.73 12.52 -56.03
C TYR A 502 -13.53 13.75 -55.58
N PHE A 503 -12.84 14.81 -55.15
CA PHE A 503 -13.46 16.10 -54.80
C PHE A 503 -14.30 16.64 -55.97
N THR A 504 -13.73 16.75 -57.19
CA THR A 504 -14.42 17.29 -58.36
C THR A 504 -15.69 16.48 -58.69
N ARG A 505 -15.62 15.16 -58.58
CA ARG A 505 -16.78 14.29 -58.80
C ARG A 505 -17.87 14.49 -57.74
N LEU A 506 -17.50 14.62 -56.47
CA LEU A 506 -18.45 14.87 -55.38
C LEU A 506 -19.06 16.26 -55.47
N PHE A 507 -18.25 17.29 -55.78
CA PHE A 507 -18.71 18.66 -55.95
C PHE A 507 -19.74 18.74 -57.08
N LYS A 508 -19.44 18.13 -58.24
CA LYS A 508 -20.37 18.06 -59.36
C LYS A 508 -21.66 17.29 -59.02
N LYS A 509 -21.55 16.23 -58.23
CA LYS A 509 -22.73 15.45 -57.79
C LYS A 509 -23.67 16.25 -56.88
N VAL A 510 -23.15 17.18 -56.08
CA VAL A 510 -23.92 17.98 -55.11
C VAL A 510 -24.42 19.29 -55.74
N THR A 511 -23.67 19.87 -56.67
CA THR A 511 -23.94 21.21 -57.21
C THR A 511 -24.35 21.21 -58.70
N ASP A 512 -24.34 20.04 -59.34
CA ASP A 512 -24.51 19.84 -60.80
C ASP A 512 -23.45 20.52 -61.66
N MET A 513 -22.44 21.15 -61.07
CA MET A 513 -21.33 21.88 -61.71
C MET A 513 -19.98 21.39 -61.23
N THR A 514 -18.95 21.49 -62.09
CA THR A 514 -17.57 21.31 -61.61
C THR A 514 -17.12 22.51 -60.78
N PRO A 515 -16.12 22.37 -59.91
CA PRO A 515 -15.61 23.47 -59.13
C PRO A 515 -15.11 24.67 -59.97
N ALA A 516 -14.56 24.40 -61.18
CA ALA A 516 -14.13 25.43 -62.11
C ALA A 516 -15.32 26.17 -62.72
N GLU A 517 -16.36 25.45 -63.21
CA GLU A 517 -17.61 26.04 -63.70
C GLU A 517 -18.29 26.89 -62.63
N TYR A 518 -18.35 26.37 -61.38
CA TYR A 518 -18.97 27.08 -60.26
C TYR A 518 -18.23 28.40 -59.95
N ARG A 519 -16.89 28.39 -59.92
CA ARG A 519 -16.09 29.59 -59.77
C ARG A 519 -16.37 30.62 -60.87
N ASN A 520 -16.33 30.20 -62.12
CA ASN A 520 -16.52 31.11 -63.25
C ASN A 520 -17.87 31.84 -63.26
N ILE A 521 -18.89 31.21 -62.67
CA ILE A 521 -20.26 31.78 -62.64
C ILE A 521 -20.49 32.62 -61.37
N HIS A 522 -19.85 32.27 -60.24
CA HIS A 522 -20.19 32.86 -58.92
C HIS A 522 -19.04 33.61 -58.28
N HIS A 523 -17.85 33.71 -58.88
CA HIS A 523 -16.74 34.49 -58.34
C HIS A 523 -17.10 35.98 -58.39
N LEU A 524 -16.93 36.69 -57.27
CA LEU A 524 -17.25 38.10 -57.13
C LEU A 524 -16.14 38.98 -57.68
#